data_fb000de3659e40f59ffed2c3b2097be9
#
_entry.id   fb000de3659e40f59ffed2c3b2097be9
#
_cell.length_a   1.000
_cell.length_b   1.000
_cell.length_c   1.000
_cell.angle_alpha   90.00
_cell.angle_beta   90.00
_cell.angle_gamma   90.00
#
_symmetry.space_group_name_H-M   'P 1'
#
loop_
_entity.id
_entity.type
_entity.pdbx_description
1 polymer ?
#
loop_
_entity_poly.entity_id
_entity_poly.type
_entity_poly.pdbx_seq_one_letter_code
_entity_poly.pdbx_strand_id
1 'polypeptide(L)'
;MIGCFLAASVVRPPDAHAGPQPGLVLEVIDSDTLKVDAIDENGKPKGKPATFGIRGIAVPALDQPFGKQALDRLKELVDGKRVVWNGPAPRVHKKGHSLHFRTENGKFLALQMISEGLAWVVEGELEKPKSADPKKLTPEAAAEREAREAKRGLWADKDPMPPWEWRGKVQQVTNSIGMKLAYIPAGKFLMGSPESEPGREAQEVQHEVELTKGFYLGAHEVTIGQFKQFVADTKYETTGEKDGKGAYGINETGKIEMHAKFTWKSPGFEQTDDHPVVDVSWQDAKAFCKWLSEKEKKTYRLPTEAEWEYACRAGTKTAYAHGDAPEGLATSGIKGKDGHILTAPAGQFKANAFGLFDMHGNVWEWCEDWYEPNSYPKGKQ
;
A
#
# COMPACT_ATOMS: atom_id res chain seq x y z
N MET A 1 35.28 -29.73 45.28
CA MET A 1 35.61 -28.38 44.75
C MET A 1 36.02 -28.56 43.30
N ILE A 2 35.12 -28.32 42.39
CA ILE A 2 35.37 -28.38 40.95
C ILE A 2 35.10 -26.98 40.43
N GLY A 3 36.19 -26.29 40.07
CA GLY A 3 36.12 -24.93 39.51
C GLY A 3 35.71 -24.96 38.04
N CYS A 4 34.63 -24.28 37.71
CA CYS A 4 34.18 -24.07 36.35
C CYS A 4 34.84 -22.80 35.82
N PHE A 5 35.76 -22.93 34.86
CA PHE A 5 36.33 -21.81 34.12
C PHE A 5 35.32 -21.36 33.05
N LEU A 6 34.68 -20.20 33.26
CA LEU A 6 33.92 -19.48 32.24
C LEU A 6 34.93 -18.77 31.31
N ALA A 7 35.10 -19.28 30.10
CA ALA A 7 35.78 -18.56 29.02
C ALA A 7 34.90 -17.42 28.54
N ALA A 8 35.21 -16.21 28.94
CA ALA A 8 34.62 -15.02 28.37
C ALA A 8 35.15 -14.84 26.95
N SER A 9 34.31 -15.13 25.94
CA SER A 9 34.58 -14.76 24.56
C SER A 9 34.49 -13.24 24.45
N VAL A 10 35.63 -12.58 24.34
CA VAL A 10 35.75 -11.17 24.01
C VAL A 10 35.24 -11.01 22.58
N VAL A 11 34.01 -10.54 22.46
CA VAL A 11 33.48 -10.04 21.16
C VAL A 11 34.26 -8.78 20.86
N ARG A 12 35.23 -8.86 19.94
CA ARG A 12 35.89 -7.67 19.39
C ARG A 12 34.85 -6.79 18.74
N PRO A 13 34.83 -5.47 19.02
CA PRO A 13 33.98 -4.54 18.25
C PRO A 13 34.41 -4.62 16.77
N PRO A 14 33.46 -4.44 15.83
CA PRO A 14 33.79 -4.47 14.40
C PRO A 14 34.81 -3.37 14.08
N ASP A 15 35.86 -3.74 13.33
CA ASP A 15 36.92 -2.84 12.90
C ASP A 15 36.35 -1.57 12.24
N ALA A 16 36.48 -0.45 12.92
CA ALA A 16 35.96 0.86 12.46
C ALA A 16 36.76 1.46 11.28
N HIS A 17 37.73 0.74 10.70
CA HIS A 17 38.64 1.22 9.66
C HIS A 17 38.77 0.26 8.46
N ALA A 18 37.70 -0.36 8.02
CA ALA A 18 37.74 -1.03 6.72
C ALA A 18 37.76 0.08 5.62
N GLY A 19 38.82 0.06 4.79
CA GLY A 19 38.95 0.95 3.63
C GLY A 19 37.80 0.80 2.62
N PRO A 20 37.84 1.54 1.50
CA PRO A 20 36.82 1.46 0.48
C PRO A 20 36.59 0.04 -0.02
N GLN A 21 35.35 -0.42 -0.05
CA GLN A 21 34.95 -1.75 -0.50
C GLN A 21 34.32 -1.64 -1.90
N PRO A 22 34.81 -2.36 -2.91
CA PRO A 22 34.19 -2.42 -4.22
C PRO A 22 33.04 -3.43 -4.25
N GLY A 23 31.99 -3.13 -5.01
CA GLY A 23 30.88 -4.02 -5.27
C GLY A 23 30.30 -3.84 -6.66
N LEU A 24 29.56 -4.85 -7.11
CA LEU A 24 28.77 -4.84 -8.33
C LEU A 24 27.30 -4.71 -7.95
N VAL A 25 26.60 -3.72 -8.49
CA VAL A 25 25.14 -3.62 -8.35
C VAL A 25 24.51 -4.67 -9.27
N LEU A 26 23.82 -5.63 -8.68
CA LEU A 26 23.13 -6.71 -9.40
C LEU A 26 21.72 -6.30 -9.80
N GLU A 27 21.10 -5.44 -9.00
CA GLU A 27 19.70 -5.05 -9.17
C GLU A 27 19.43 -3.74 -8.39
N VAL A 28 18.70 -2.84 -9.01
CA VAL A 28 18.06 -1.71 -8.33
C VAL A 28 16.66 -2.16 -7.96
N ILE A 29 16.43 -2.45 -6.67
CA ILE A 29 15.15 -3.02 -6.17
C ILE A 29 14.05 -1.97 -6.18
N ASP A 30 14.37 -0.78 -5.67
CA ASP A 30 13.50 0.39 -5.69
C ASP A 30 14.31 1.69 -5.78
N SER A 31 13.67 2.83 -5.62
CA SER A 31 14.30 4.13 -5.87
C SER A 31 15.39 4.54 -4.85
N ASP A 32 15.57 3.80 -3.76
CA ASP A 32 16.61 4.04 -2.75
C ASP A 32 17.33 2.77 -2.27
N THR A 33 17.07 1.61 -2.88
CA THR A 33 17.55 0.30 -2.41
C THR A 33 18.25 -0.49 -3.52
N LEU A 34 19.47 -0.91 -3.24
CA LEU A 34 20.34 -1.63 -4.17
C LEU A 34 20.63 -3.04 -3.65
N LYS A 35 20.63 -4.02 -4.55
CA LYS A 35 21.19 -5.35 -4.30
C LYS A 35 22.61 -5.39 -4.84
N VAL A 36 23.57 -5.57 -3.97
CA VAL A 36 25.01 -5.43 -4.28
C VAL A 36 25.75 -6.71 -3.92
N ASP A 37 26.63 -7.13 -4.79
CA ASP A 37 27.61 -8.18 -4.52
C ASP A 37 28.97 -7.55 -4.25
N ALA A 38 29.58 -7.83 -3.09
CA ALA A 38 30.93 -7.42 -2.78
C ALA A 38 31.91 -8.17 -3.68
N ILE A 39 32.84 -7.46 -4.33
CA ILE A 39 33.81 -8.04 -5.26
C ILE A 39 35.24 -7.82 -4.78
N ASP A 40 36.19 -8.65 -5.24
CA ASP A 40 37.61 -8.43 -5.08
C ASP A 40 38.14 -7.45 -6.15
N GLU A 41 39.45 -7.19 -6.12
CA GLU A 41 40.15 -6.35 -7.10
C GLU A 41 40.04 -6.86 -8.55
N ASN A 42 39.85 -8.17 -8.73
CA ASN A 42 39.67 -8.83 -10.01
C ASN A 42 38.20 -8.90 -10.45
N GLY A 43 37.26 -8.38 -9.63
CA GLY A 43 35.83 -8.38 -9.90
C GLY A 43 35.12 -9.70 -9.53
N LYS A 44 35.74 -10.59 -8.77
CA LYS A 44 35.12 -11.84 -8.34
C LYS A 44 34.31 -11.64 -7.07
N PRO A 45 33.13 -12.29 -6.95
CA PRO A 45 32.29 -12.22 -5.75
C PRO A 45 33.01 -12.65 -4.49
N LYS A 46 32.87 -11.87 -3.40
CA LYS A 46 33.45 -12.15 -2.07
C LYS A 46 32.46 -12.78 -1.09
N GLY A 47 31.21 -12.98 -1.49
CA GLY A 47 30.21 -13.49 -0.58
C GLY A 47 28.85 -13.74 -1.24
N LYS A 48 27.78 -13.58 -0.46
CA LYS A 48 26.42 -13.58 -0.99
C LYS A 48 25.96 -12.14 -1.23
N PRO A 49 25.23 -11.87 -2.33
CA PRO A 49 24.67 -10.55 -2.57
C PRO A 49 23.80 -10.07 -1.40
N ALA A 50 23.81 -8.77 -1.18
CA ALA A 50 23.13 -8.14 -0.08
C ALA A 50 22.34 -6.91 -0.52
N THR A 51 21.28 -6.59 0.22
CA THR A 51 20.43 -5.44 -0.04
C THR A 51 20.77 -4.31 0.92
N PHE A 52 20.96 -3.10 0.37
CA PHE A 52 21.30 -1.90 1.12
C PHE A 52 20.50 -0.70 0.65
N GLY A 53 20.04 0.12 1.60
CA GLY A 53 19.55 1.45 1.32
C GLY A 53 20.68 2.44 0.99
N ILE A 54 20.36 3.49 0.25
CA ILE A 54 21.25 4.61 0.01
C ILE A 54 21.10 5.59 1.18
N ARG A 55 22.17 5.80 1.93
CA ARG A 55 22.15 6.59 3.16
C ARG A 55 21.99 8.07 2.89
N GLY A 56 21.20 8.76 3.73
CA GLY A 56 21.08 10.22 3.76
C GLY A 56 20.06 10.78 2.79
N ILE A 57 19.35 9.94 2.05
CA ILE A 57 18.30 10.38 1.13
C ILE A 57 16.98 9.64 1.36
N ALA A 58 15.90 10.32 1.01
CA ALA A 58 14.60 9.71 0.75
C ALA A 58 14.17 10.04 -0.68
N VAL A 59 13.82 9.02 -1.42
CA VAL A 59 13.45 9.13 -2.84
C VAL A 59 11.94 8.96 -2.98
N PRO A 60 11.29 9.67 -3.93
CA PRO A 60 9.87 9.48 -4.18
C PRO A 60 9.51 8.01 -4.38
N ALA A 61 8.42 7.55 -3.77
CA ALA A 61 7.88 6.22 -4.02
C ALA A 61 7.45 6.10 -5.50
N LEU A 62 7.38 4.88 -6.05
CA LEU A 62 7.06 4.67 -7.47
C LEU A 62 5.72 5.27 -7.90
N ASP A 63 4.77 5.31 -6.98
CA ASP A 63 3.42 5.88 -7.14
C ASP A 63 3.36 7.38 -6.86
N GLN A 64 4.46 7.96 -6.42
CA GLN A 64 4.59 9.39 -6.16
C GLN A 64 5.05 10.13 -7.42
N PRO A 65 4.65 11.40 -7.63
CA PRO A 65 5.24 12.24 -8.67
C PRO A 65 6.77 12.18 -8.63
N PHE A 66 7.41 12.05 -9.80
CA PHE A 66 8.84 11.84 -9.98
C PHE A 66 9.42 10.49 -9.49
N GLY A 67 8.63 9.59 -8.87
CA GLY A 67 9.12 8.30 -8.39
C GLY A 67 9.70 7.43 -9.51
N LYS A 68 8.99 7.32 -10.63
CA LYS A 68 9.50 6.60 -11.80
C LYS A 68 10.77 7.22 -12.37
N GLN A 69 10.85 8.55 -12.47
CA GLN A 69 12.05 9.26 -12.96
C GLN A 69 13.25 9.01 -12.04
N ALA A 70 13.04 9.03 -10.73
CA ALA A 70 14.09 8.77 -9.76
C ALA A 70 14.61 7.32 -9.85
N LEU A 71 13.71 6.34 -10.00
CA LEU A 71 14.10 4.94 -10.21
C LEU A 71 14.85 4.75 -11.53
N ASP A 72 14.32 5.27 -12.64
CA ASP A 72 14.96 5.15 -13.95
C ASP A 72 16.35 5.78 -13.92
N ARG A 73 16.49 6.94 -13.28
CA ARG A 73 17.79 7.62 -13.11
C ARG A 73 18.74 6.83 -12.23
N LEU A 74 18.28 6.27 -11.14
CA LEU A 74 19.12 5.44 -10.29
C LEU A 74 19.63 4.21 -11.05
N LYS A 75 18.79 3.56 -11.85
CA LYS A 75 19.21 2.46 -12.75
C LYS A 75 20.27 2.90 -13.75
N GLU A 76 20.08 4.03 -14.42
CA GLU A 76 21.09 4.58 -15.33
C GLU A 76 22.46 4.81 -14.63
N LEU A 77 22.43 5.22 -13.37
CA LEU A 77 23.65 5.52 -12.63
C LEU A 77 24.41 4.27 -12.22
N VAL A 78 23.72 3.20 -11.78
CA VAL A 78 24.39 2.10 -11.07
C VAL A 78 23.98 0.68 -11.47
N ASP A 79 22.90 0.47 -12.21
CA ASP A 79 22.44 -0.89 -12.56
C ASP A 79 23.50 -1.62 -13.41
N GLY A 80 23.92 -2.81 -12.97
CA GLY A 80 24.98 -3.57 -13.60
C GLY A 80 26.40 -2.97 -13.48
N LYS A 81 26.57 -1.87 -12.69
CA LYS A 81 27.84 -1.14 -12.59
C LYS A 81 28.53 -1.35 -11.25
N ARG A 82 29.82 -1.07 -11.23
CA ARG A 82 30.61 -1.07 -10.00
C ARG A 82 30.29 0.16 -9.15
N VAL A 83 30.24 -0.07 -7.84
CA VAL A 83 30.10 0.96 -6.81
C VAL A 83 31.13 0.72 -5.72
N VAL A 84 31.43 1.77 -4.94
CA VAL A 84 32.32 1.68 -3.80
C VAL A 84 31.60 2.25 -2.59
N TRP A 85 31.74 1.61 -1.43
CA TRP A 85 31.28 2.15 -0.15
C TRP A 85 32.37 2.10 0.91
N ASN A 86 32.26 2.92 1.93
CA ASN A 86 33.15 2.91 3.08
C ASN A 86 32.53 2.11 4.23
N GLY A 87 33.31 1.24 4.84
CA GLY A 87 32.92 0.44 5.99
C GLY A 87 33.05 -1.06 5.74
N PRO A 88 32.95 -1.89 6.80
CA PRO A 88 33.01 -3.33 6.67
C PRO A 88 31.81 -3.84 5.86
N ALA A 89 32.03 -4.82 5.00
CA ALA A 89 30.93 -5.55 4.38
C ALA A 89 30.05 -6.14 5.49
N PRO A 90 28.75 -5.83 5.51
CA PRO A 90 27.86 -6.32 6.57
C PRO A 90 27.83 -7.85 6.55
N ARG A 91 28.12 -8.49 7.67
CA ARG A 91 28.16 -9.95 7.77
C ARG A 91 26.78 -10.61 7.86
N VAL A 92 25.73 -9.86 8.15
CA VAL A 92 24.35 -10.39 8.27
C VAL A 92 23.34 -9.30 7.99
N HIS A 93 22.36 -9.62 7.17
CA HIS A 93 21.29 -8.75 6.71
C HIS A 93 20.22 -8.55 7.78
N LYS A 94 20.25 -7.45 8.49
CA LYS A 94 19.05 -6.89 9.12
C LYS A 94 18.46 -5.87 8.15
N LYS A 95 17.15 -5.96 7.83
CA LYS A 95 16.42 -4.90 7.15
C LYS A 95 16.79 -3.54 7.78
N GLY A 96 17.30 -2.60 6.97
CA GLY A 96 17.56 -1.24 7.43
C GLY A 96 19.01 -0.77 7.45
N HIS A 97 19.95 -1.51 6.86
CA HIS A 97 21.30 -0.98 6.67
C HIS A 97 21.38 -0.10 5.43
N SER A 98 21.76 1.17 5.62
CA SER A 98 22.04 2.13 4.55
C SER A 98 23.54 2.43 4.48
N LEU A 99 24.07 2.60 3.25
CA LEU A 99 25.46 2.85 2.96
C LEU A 99 25.65 4.10 2.09
N HIS A 100 26.81 4.76 2.25
CA HIS A 100 27.25 5.81 1.36
C HIS A 100 27.91 5.18 0.13
N PHE A 101 27.20 5.11 -0.97
CA PHE A 101 27.74 4.64 -2.23
C PHE A 101 28.39 5.74 -3.05
N ARG A 102 29.51 5.40 -3.71
CA ARG A 102 30.09 6.18 -4.79
C ARG A 102 30.01 5.41 -6.10
N THR A 103 29.73 6.10 -7.16
CA THR A 103 29.83 5.56 -8.53
C THR A 103 31.28 5.36 -8.93
N GLU A 104 31.56 4.66 -10.02
CA GLU A 104 32.90 4.48 -10.58
C GLU A 104 33.66 5.80 -10.80
N ASN A 105 32.93 6.87 -11.09
CA ASN A 105 33.49 8.22 -11.27
C ASN A 105 33.78 8.94 -9.95
N GLY A 106 33.70 8.23 -8.81
CA GLY A 106 33.98 8.75 -7.48
C GLY A 106 32.90 9.68 -6.90
N LYS A 107 31.80 9.94 -7.60
CA LYS A 107 30.70 10.78 -7.13
C LYS A 107 29.84 10.05 -6.11
N PHE A 108 29.44 10.72 -5.04
CA PHE A 108 28.47 10.18 -4.10
C PHE A 108 27.10 10.08 -4.76
N LEU A 109 26.52 8.88 -4.73
CA LEU A 109 25.24 8.56 -5.35
C LEU A 109 24.10 9.41 -4.77
N ALA A 110 24.04 9.51 -3.43
CA ALA A 110 23.06 10.33 -2.73
C ALA A 110 23.15 11.81 -3.20
N LEU A 111 24.35 12.38 -3.22
CA LEU A 111 24.56 13.77 -3.62
C LEU A 111 24.14 14.02 -5.07
N GLN A 112 24.36 13.04 -5.96
CA GLN A 112 23.94 13.14 -7.36
C GLN A 112 22.41 13.15 -7.49
N MET A 113 21.71 12.25 -6.82
CA MET A 113 20.25 12.22 -6.81
C MET A 113 19.63 13.51 -6.24
N ILE A 114 20.21 14.03 -5.16
CA ILE A 114 19.77 15.29 -4.56
C ILE A 114 19.98 16.48 -5.51
N SER A 115 21.18 16.61 -6.11
CA SER A 115 21.51 17.73 -6.99
C SER A 115 20.69 17.78 -8.28
N GLU A 116 20.21 16.60 -8.72
CA GLU A 116 19.28 16.46 -9.86
C GLU A 116 17.82 16.73 -9.46
N GLY A 117 17.54 16.93 -8.16
CA GLY A 117 16.19 17.15 -7.64
C GLY A 117 15.35 15.88 -7.62
N LEU A 118 15.94 14.71 -7.43
CA LEU A 118 15.28 13.41 -7.44
C LEU A 118 15.23 12.74 -6.05
N ALA A 119 15.71 13.42 -5.02
CA ALA A 119 15.69 12.96 -3.65
C ALA A 119 15.64 14.13 -2.66
N TRP A 120 15.07 13.88 -1.47
CA TRP A 120 15.16 14.74 -0.29
C TRP A 120 16.34 14.33 0.58
N VAL A 121 16.90 15.29 1.29
CA VAL A 121 17.85 15.03 2.38
C VAL A 121 17.11 14.53 3.61
N VAL A 122 17.58 13.41 4.20
CA VAL A 122 17.10 12.91 5.48
C VAL A 122 17.99 13.44 6.59
N GLU A 123 17.50 14.43 7.34
CA GLU A 123 18.21 14.96 8.50
C GLU A 123 18.34 13.89 9.59
N GLY A 124 19.54 13.75 10.15
CA GLY A 124 19.85 12.74 11.19
C GLY A 124 20.52 11.46 10.68
N GLU A 125 20.46 11.16 9.38
CA GLU A 125 21.28 10.10 8.76
C GLU A 125 22.63 10.61 8.22
N LEU A 126 22.75 11.92 8.05
CA LEU A 126 23.99 12.58 7.61
C LEU A 126 24.94 12.78 8.79
N GLU A 127 26.24 12.73 8.51
CA GLU A 127 27.24 13.13 9.50
C GLU A 127 27.00 14.61 9.88
N LYS A 128 26.95 14.88 11.19
CA LYS A 128 26.87 16.28 11.66
C LYS A 128 28.04 17.08 11.08
N PRO A 129 27.81 18.30 10.57
CA PRO A 129 28.88 19.14 10.05
C PRO A 129 29.95 19.29 11.13
N LYS A 130 31.22 19.10 10.76
CA LYS A 130 32.39 19.23 11.66
C LYS A 130 32.55 20.66 12.19
N SER A 131 31.70 21.57 11.80
CA SER A 131 31.68 22.98 12.20
C SER A 131 30.51 23.26 13.12
N ALA A 132 30.78 23.89 14.25
CA ALA A 132 29.76 24.42 15.16
C ALA A 132 28.98 25.65 14.57
N ASP A 133 29.31 26.08 13.37
CA ASP A 133 28.61 27.18 12.69
C ASP A 133 27.30 26.68 12.07
N PRO A 134 26.12 27.09 12.58
CA PRO A 134 24.82 26.68 12.06
C PRO A 134 24.55 27.16 10.61
N LYS A 135 25.41 28.04 10.07
CA LYS A 135 25.32 28.50 8.67
C LYS A 135 26.08 27.62 7.68
N LYS A 136 26.89 26.67 8.14
CA LYS A 136 27.57 25.70 7.26
C LYS A 136 26.70 24.52 7.00
N LEU A 137 26.05 24.51 5.86
CA LEU A 137 25.29 23.36 5.37
C LEU A 137 26.22 22.17 5.04
N THR A 138 25.70 20.96 5.19
CA THR A 138 26.36 19.77 4.61
C THR A 138 26.33 19.88 3.06
N PRO A 139 27.21 19.16 2.34
CA PRO A 139 27.17 19.15 0.88
C PRO A 139 25.78 18.76 0.33
N GLU A 140 25.11 17.81 0.99
CA GLU A 140 23.78 17.34 0.63
C GLU A 140 22.73 18.42 0.83
N ALA A 141 22.72 19.09 1.98
CA ALA A 141 21.77 20.18 2.26
C ALA A 141 22.00 21.40 1.32
N ALA A 142 23.26 21.67 0.96
CA ALA A 142 23.59 22.70 -0.02
C ALA A 142 23.08 22.33 -1.43
N ALA A 143 23.26 21.08 -1.84
CA ALA A 143 22.78 20.57 -3.13
C ALA A 143 21.25 20.57 -3.22
N GLU A 144 20.56 20.19 -2.13
CA GLU A 144 19.09 20.25 -2.08
C GLU A 144 18.60 21.69 -2.22
N ARG A 145 19.20 22.64 -1.49
CA ARG A 145 18.85 24.05 -1.61
C ARG A 145 19.03 24.56 -3.04
N GLU A 146 20.17 24.25 -3.66
CA GLU A 146 20.42 24.63 -5.05
C GLU A 146 19.42 24.02 -6.03
N ALA A 147 19.07 22.74 -5.83
CA ALA A 147 18.07 22.07 -6.66
C ALA A 147 16.67 22.71 -6.50
N ARG A 148 16.29 23.11 -5.28
CA ARG A 148 15.05 23.84 -4.98
C ARG A 148 15.01 25.22 -5.65
N GLU A 149 16.07 25.99 -5.52
CA GLU A 149 16.20 27.33 -6.13
C GLU A 149 16.12 27.24 -7.67
N ALA A 150 16.75 26.22 -8.25
CA ALA A 150 16.75 25.97 -9.70
C ALA A 150 15.50 25.22 -10.19
N LYS A 151 14.56 24.84 -9.31
CA LYS A 151 13.35 24.08 -9.61
C LYS A 151 13.64 22.78 -10.40
N ARG A 152 14.68 22.04 -10.04
CA ARG A 152 15.06 20.78 -10.69
C ARG A 152 14.20 19.63 -10.19
N GLY A 153 13.84 18.73 -11.11
CA GLY A 153 13.11 17.48 -10.77
C GLY A 153 11.85 17.75 -9.95
N LEU A 154 11.73 17.10 -8.79
CA LEU A 154 10.59 17.22 -7.87
C LEU A 154 10.33 18.69 -7.41
N TRP A 155 11.35 19.53 -7.40
CA TRP A 155 11.24 20.95 -7.01
C TRP A 155 10.62 21.85 -8.09
N ALA A 156 10.32 21.29 -9.27
CA ALA A 156 9.47 21.96 -10.26
C ALA A 156 7.99 21.97 -9.84
N ASP A 157 7.59 21.06 -8.97
CA ASP A 157 6.26 21.05 -8.35
C ASP A 157 6.12 22.25 -7.40
N LYS A 158 4.92 22.79 -7.31
CA LYS A 158 4.60 23.92 -6.43
C LYS A 158 4.66 23.54 -4.95
N ASP A 159 4.31 22.28 -4.63
CA ASP A 159 4.27 21.73 -3.27
C ASP A 159 4.75 20.28 -3.27
N PRO A 160 6.06 20.03 -3.45
CA PRO A 160 6.59 18.69 -3.52
C PRO A 160 6.51 18.00 -2.18
N MET A 161 5.72 16.92 -2.11
CA MET A 161 5.49 16.17 -0.89
C MET A 161 6.62 15.18 -0.63
N PRO A 162 7.25 15.16 0.56
CA PRO A 162 8.30 14.20 0.87
C PRO A 162 7.76 12.78 1.05
N PRO A 163 8.57 11.73 0.77
CA PRO A 163 8.12 10.34 0.79
C PRO A 163 7.55 9.86 2.13
N TRP A 164 8.06 10.39 3.25
CA TRP A 164 7.55 10.06 4.58
C TRP A 164 6.16 10.65 4.87
N GLU A 165 5.81 11.77 4.24
CA GLU A 165 4.47 12.34 4.28
C GLU A 165 3.54 11.66 3.26
N TRP A 166 4.08 11.32 2.08
CA TRP A 166 3.35 10.58 1.05
C TRP A 166 2.84 9.24 1.56
N ARG A 167 3.69 8.46 2.21
CA ARG A 167 3.33 7.17 2.83
C ARG A 167 2.34 7.30 3.99
N GLY A 168 2.23 8.47 4.60
CA GLY A 168 1.29 8.77 5.69
C GLY A 168 0.00 9.44 5.25
N LYS A 169 -0.09 9.91 4.00
CA LYS A 169 -1.29 10.54 3.45
C LYS A 169 -2.07 9.53 2.62
N VAL A 170 -3.28 9.27 3.05
CA VAL A 170 -4.27 8.60 2.23
C VAL A 170 -4.57 9.50 1.03
N GLN A 171 -4.14 9.08 -0.17
CA GLN A 171 -4.46 9.82 -1.37
C GLN A 171 -5.90 9.55 -1.73
N GLN A 172 -6.73 10.55 -1.61
CA GLN A 172 -8.12 10.48 -2.00
C GLN A 172 -8.43 11.48 -3.11
N VAL A 173 -9.20 11.03 -4.08
CA VAL A 173 -9.82 11.88 -5.09
C VAL A 173 -11.33 11.76 -4.97
N THR A 174 -12.03 12.85 -5.29
CA THR A 174 -13.50 12.81 -5.36
C THR A 174 -13.93 12.87 -6.82
N ASN A 175 -14.77 11.95 -7.23
CA ASN A 175 -15.28 11.89 -8.60
C ASN A 175 -16.52 12.80 -8.80
N SER A 176 -17.08 12.79 -10.02
CA SER A 176 -18.19 13.68 -10.42
C SER A 176 -19.51 13.43 -9.69
N ILE A 177 -19.67 12.28 -9.04
CA ILE A 177 -20.86 11.91 -8.27
C ILE A 177 -20.63 11.92 -6.76
N GLY A 178 -19.52 12.52 -6.32
CA GLY A 178 -19.18 12.66 -4.91
C GLY A 178 -18.58 11.43 -4.24
N MET A 179 -18.25 10.37 -5.01
CA MET A 179 -17.53 9.23 -4.43
C MET A 179 -16.09 9.62 -4.09
N LYS A 180 -15.67 9.34 -2.88
CA LYS A 180 -14.27 9.41 -2.47
C LYS A 180 -13.59 8.11 -2.87
N LEU A 181 -12.46 8.21 -3.53
CA LEU A 181 -11.66 7.08 -3.99
C LEU A 181 -10.28 7.17 -3.36
N ALA A 182 -9.86 6.14 -2.64
CA ALA A 182 -8.54 6.05 -2.04
C ALA A 182 -7.58 5.34 -3.00
N TYR A 183 -6.35 5.84 -3.11
CA TYR A 183 -5.31 5.19 -3.90
C TYR A 183 -4.74 3.99 -3.15
N ILE A 184 -4.71 2.85 -3.81
CA ILE A 184 -4.14 1.59 -3.34
C ILE A 184 -2.86 1.33 -4.13
N PRO A 185 -1.68 1.35 -3.48
CA PRO A 185 -0.41 1.15 -4.18
C PRO A 185 -0.24 -0.29 -4.66
N ALA A 186 0.56 -0.49 -5.70
CA ALA A 186 1.05 -1.80 -6.08
C ALA A 186 1.83 -2.45 -4.92
N GLY A 187 1.80 -3.78 -4.82
CA GLY A 187 2.52 -4.45 -3.74
C GLY A 187 2.25 -5.95 -3.66
N LYS A 188 2.88 -6.58 -2.69
CA LYS A 188 2.72 -8.00 -2.39
C LYS A 188 2.12 -8.19 -1.02
N PHE A 189 1.28 -9.22 -0.88
CA PHE A 189 0.70 -9.60 0.39
C PHE A 189 0.46 -11.11 0.47
N LEU A 190 0.14 -11.59 1.66
CA LEU A 190 -0.34 -12.95 1.88
C LEU A 190 -1.86 -12.90 1.90
N MET A 191 -2.49 -13.43 0.86
CA MET A 191 -3.93 -13.61 0.74
C MET A 191 -4.35 -14.87 1.49
N GLY A 192 -5.53 -14.85 2.09
CA GLY A 192 -6.02 -15.94 2.94
C GLY A 192 -5.53 -15.82 4.39
N SER A 193 -5.88 -16.79 5.23
CA SER A 193 -5.59 -16.79 6.66
C SER A 193 -4.61 -17.89 7.06
N PRO A 194 -3.72 -17.65 8.07
CA PRO A 194 -2.84 -18.69 8.60
C PRO A 194 -3.66 -19.80 9.29
N GLU A 195 -3.14 -21.02 9.28
CA GLU A 195 -3.84 -22.18 9.89
C GLU A 195 -4.16 -21.99 11.38
N SER A 196 -3.42 -21.12 12.05
CA SER A 196 -3.62 -20.80 13.47
C SER A 196 -4.72 -19.75 13.73
N GLU A 197 -5.32 -19.16 12.69
CA GLU A 197 -6.32 -18.12 12.88
C GLU A 197 -7.65 -18.69 13.35
N PRO A 198 -8.20 -18.23 14.48
CA PRO A 198 -9.48 -18.71 14.98
C PRO A 198 -10.63 -18.36 14.02
N GLY A 199 -11.45 -19.35 13.71
CA GLY A 199 -12.64 -19.15 12.86
C GLY A 199 -12.37 -19.18 11.35
N ARG A 200 -11.11 -19.44 10.93
CA ARG A 200 -10.79 -19.57 9.50
C ARG A 200 -11.54 -20.73 8.85
N GLU A 201 -11.83 -20.58 7.59
CA GLU A 201 -12.41 -21.64 6.77
C GLU A 201 -11.33 -22.38 5.96
N ALA A 202 -11.61 -23.65 5.59
CA ALA A 202 -10.61 -24.51 4.93
C ALA A 202 -10.15 -24.00 3.56
N GLN A 203 -10.98 -23.23 2.88
CA GLN A 203 -10.69 -22.62 1.57
C GLN A 203 -9.82 -21.37 1.65
N GLU A 204 -9.61 -20.79 2.83
CA GLU A 204 -8.74 -19.61 3.02
C GLU A 204 -7.26 -19.99 3.01
N VAL A 205 -6.81 -20.70 1.98
CA VAL A 205 -5.43 -21.17 1.87
C VAL A 205 -4.49 -19.97 1.67
N GLN A 206 -3.57 -19.78 2.63
CA GLN A 206 -2.65 -18.63 2.56
C GLN A 206 -1.63 -18.80 1.43
N HIS A 207 -1.51 -17.77 0.59
CA HIS A 207 -0.56 -17.74 -0.53
C HIS A 207 -0.13 -16.29 -0.85
N GLU A 208 1.04 -16.14 -1.48
CA GLU A 208 1.53 -14.81 -1.89
C GLU A 208 0.84 -14.36 -3.17
N VAL A 209 0.35 -13.13 -3.17
CA VAL A 209 -0.23 -12.45 -4.33
C VAL A 209 0.55 -11.15 -4.57
N GLU A 210 0.80 -10.83 -5.84
CA GLU A 210 1.43 -9.59 -6.28
C GLU A 210 0.46 -8.76 -7.12
N LEU A 211 0.11 -7.57 -6.62
CA LEU A 211 -0.59 -6.55 -7.40
C LEU A 211 0.45 -5.67 -8.10
N THR A 212 0.59 -5.83 -9.39
CA THR A 212 1.65 -5.18 -10.19
C THR A 212 1.38 -3.72 -10.52
N LYS A 213 0.16 -3.24 -10.29
CA LYS A 213 -0.26 -1.86 -10.57
C LYS A 213 -1.11 -1.32 -9.42
N GLY A 214 -0.88 -0.06 -9.06
CA GLY A 214 -1.77 0.67 -8.17
C GLY A 214 -3.10 1.02 -8.84
N PHE A 215 -4.15 1.19 -8.03
CA PHE A 215 -5.50 1.51 -8.49
C PHE A 215 -6.20 2.40 -7.45
N TYR A 216 -7.35 2.95 -7.84
CA TYR A 216 -8.22 3.65 -6.91
C TYR A 216 -9.40 2.76 -6.52
N LEU A 217 -9.72 2.69 -5.23
CA LEU A 217 -10.88 1.98 -4.69
C LEU A 217 -11.80 2.97 -4.00
N GLY A 218 -13.12 2.74 -4.06
CA GLY A 218 -14.09 3.49 -3.25
C GLY A 218 -13.66 3.51 -1.79
N ALA A 219 -13.63 4.69 -1.17
CA ALA A 219 -13.22 4.81 0.22
C ALA A 219 -14.19 4.11 1.19
N HIS A 220 -15.40 3.88 0.75
CA HIS A 220 -16.48 3.14 1.39
C HIS A 220 -17.40 2.57 0.30
N GLU A 221 -18.39 1.81 0.66
CA GLU A 221 -19.38 1.24 -0.24
C GLU A 221 -20.11 2.31 -1.05
N VAL A 222 -20.68 1.94 -2.20
CA VAL A 222 -21.55 2.81 -2.98
C VAL A 222 -22.80 3.14 -2.18
N THR A 223 -23.06 4.43 -1.95
CA THR A 223 -24.22 4.86 -1.17
C THR A 223 -25.52 4.88 -1.98
N ILE A 224 -26.66 4.84 -1.30
CA ILE A 224 -27.99 5.02 -1.90
C ILE A 224 -28.05 6.32 -2.70
N GLY A 225 -27.50 7.43 -2.17
CA GLY A 225 -27.49 8.72 -2.86
C GLY A 225 -26.70 8.68 -4.17
N GLN A 226 -25.58 7.94 -4.22
CA GLN A 226 -24.80 7.74 -5.44
C GLN A 226 -25.54 6.84 -6.44
N PHE A 227 -26.14 5.75 -5.97
CA PHE A 227 -26.92 4.84 -6.83
C PHE A 227 -28.19 5.53 -7.39
N LYS A 228 -28.83 6.40 -6.60
CA LYS A 228 -29.96 7.26 -7.09
C LYS A 228 -29.56 8.11 -8.29
N GLN A 229 -28.33 8.65 -8.33
CA GLN A 229 -27.87 9.43 -9.48
C GLN A 229 -27.76 8.56 -10.74
N PHE A 230 -27.24 7.33 -10.62
CA PHE A 230 -27.22 6.36 -11.71
C PHE A 230 -28.63 6.08 -12.25
N VAL A 231 -29.56 5.75 -11.35
CA VAL A 231 -30.95 5.46 -11.74
C VAL A 231 -31.64 6.67 -12.34
N ALA A 232 -31.39 7.89 -11.82
CA ALA A 232 -31.95 9.11 -12.36
C ALA A 232 -31.49 9.40 -13.79
N ASP A 233 -30.17 9.20 -14.06
CA ASP A 233 -29.59 9.45 -15.39
C ASP A 233 -30.04 8.42 -16.44
N THR A 234 -30.16 7.15 -16.04
CA THR A 234 -30.32 6.03 -16.98
C THR A 234 -31.72 5.43 -17.01
N LYS A 235 -32.57 5.75 -16.02
CA LYS A 235 -33.85 5.07 -15.76
C LYS A 235 -33.67 3.56 -15.57
N TYR A 236 -32.52 3.16 -15.00
CA TYR A 236 -32.20 1.76 -14.79
C TYR A 236 -33.17 1.11 -13.80
N GLU A 237 -33.65 -0.06 -14.15
CA GLU A 237 -34.35 -0.97 -13.24
C GLU A 237 -33.41 -2.09 -12.85
N THR A 238 -33.31 -2.37 -11.54
CA THR A 238 -32.46 -3.47 -11.03
C THR A 238 -33.00 -4.84 -11.42
N THR A 239 -32.16 -5.85 -11.30
CA THR A 239 -32.53 -7.23 -11.63
C THR A 239 -33.79 -7.65 -10.87
N GLY A 240 -33.86 -7.38 -9.56
CA GLY A 240 -35.02 -7.73 -8.73
C GLY A 240 -36.29 -6.96 -9.11
N GLU A 241 -36.17 -5.72 -9.58
CA GLU A 241 -37.30 -4.94 -10.08
C GLU A 241 -37.81 -5.53 -11.41
N LYS A 242 -36.88 -5.86 -12.36
CA LYS A 242 -37.24 -6.38 -13.69
C LYS A 242 -37.87 -7.76 -13.67
N ASP A 243 -37.36 -8.69 -12.86
CA ASP A 243 -37.86 -10.08 -12.82
C ASP A 243 -39.08 -10.23 -11.89
N GLY A 244 -39.41 -9.17 -11.16
CA GLY A 244 -40.55 -9.14 -10.23
C GLY A 244 -40.40 -10.03 -9.00
N LYS A 245 -39.22 -10.60 -8.76
CA LYS A 245 -38.95 -11.42 -7.57
C LYS A 245 -38.55 -10.58 -6.37
N GLY A 246 -38.04 -9.37 -6.63
CA GLY A 246 -37.53 -8.50 -5.58
C GLY A 246 -36.17 -8.94 -5.03
N ALA A 247 -36.01 -8.84 -3.73
CA ALA A 247 -34.78 -9.15 -3.01
C ALA A 247 -35.05 -9.74 -1.62
N TYR A 248 -33.98 -9.98 -0.88
CA TYR A 248 -34.06 -10.38 0.54
C TYR A 248 -34.18 -9.14 1.41
N GLY A 249 -35.28 -9.04 2.14
CA GLY A 249 -35.53 -7.92 3.06
C GLY A 249 -36.11 -8.40 4.38
N ILE A 250 -36.31 -7.46 5.30
CA ILE A 250 -36.89 -7.76 6.61
C ILE A 250 -38.38 -7.43 6.60
N ASN A 251 -39.19 -8.44 6.96
CA ASN A 251 -40.62 -8.27 7.12
C ASN A 251 -40.99 -7.68 8.49
N GLU A 252 -42.26 -7.36 8.67
CA GLU A 252 -42.82 -6.76 9.88
C GLU A 252 -42.60 -7.57 11.16
N THR A 253 -42.30 -8.87 11.02
CA THR A 253 -41.99 -9.78 12.15
C THR A 253 -40.48 -9.83 12.47
N GLY A 254 -39.65 -9.10 11.73
CA GLY A 254 -38.19 -9.09 11.88
C GLY A 254 -37.51 -10.29 11.20
N LYS A 255 -38.22 -11.04 10.33
CA LYS A 255 -37.67 -12.20 9.61
C LYS A 255 -37.15 -11.76 8.24
N ILE A 256 -35.96 -12.29 7.88
CA ILE A 256 -35.40 -12.13 6.53
C ILE A 256 -36.17 -13.08 5.59
N GLU A 257 -36.70 -12.54 4.50
CA GLU A 257 -37.37 -13.32 3.46
C GLU A 257 -37.16 -12.65 2.08
N MET A 258 -37.20 -13.46 1.02
CA MET A 258 -37.21 -12.97 -0.35
C MET A 258 -38.64 -12.63 -0.75
N HIS A 259 -38.87 -11.39 -1.19
CA HIS A 259 -40.20 -10.95 -1.61
C HIS A 259 -40.12 -9.79 -2.61
N ALA A 260 -41.08 -9.74 -3.56
CA ALA A 260 -41.16 -8.73 -4.61
C ALA A 260 -41.25 -7.27 -4.11
N LYS A 261 -41.71 -7.06 -2.87
CA LYS A 261 -41.76 -5.72 -2.25
C LYS A 261 -40.41 -5.16 -1.84
N PHE A 262 -39.40 -6.04 -1.66
CA PHE A 262 -38.06 -5.64 -1.24
C PHE A 262 -37.21 -5.33 -2.47
N THR A 263 -36.60 -4.18 -2.46
CA THR A 263 -35.69 -3.69 -3.48
C THR A 263 -34.70 -2.73 -2.83
N TRP A 264 -33.71 -2.30 -3.56
CA TRP A 264 -32.76 -1.29 -3.11
C TRP A 264 -33.42 0.02 -2.60
N LYS A 265 -34.67 0.28 -2.96
CA LYS A 265 -35.49 1.44 -2.50
C LYS A 265 -36.23 1.15 -1.20
N SER A 266 -36.47 -0.12 -0.92
CA SER A 266 -37.30 -0.57 0.20
C SER A 266 -36.83 -1.95 0.71
N PRO A 267 -35.70 -2.02 1.40
CA PRO A 267 -35.13 -3.31 1.87
C PRO A 267 -35.84 -3.89 3.12
N GLY A 268 -36.89 -3.20 3.59
CA GLY A 268 -37.63 -3.60 4.80
C GLY A 268 -37.10 -2.97 6.08
N PHE A 269 -36.18 -2.05 5.99
CA PHE A 269 -35.66 -1.23 7.11
C PHE A 269 -35.31 0.17 6.60
N GLU A 270 -35.13 1.10 7.54
CA GLU A 270 -34.86 2.48 7.19
C GLU A 270 -33.38 2.69 6.81
N GLN A 271 -33.17 3.39 5.71
CA GLN A 271 -31.87 3.85 5.25
C GLN A 271 -31.96 5.30 4.77
N THR A 272 -30.87 6.04 4.90
CA THR A 272 -30.69 7.37 4.32
C THR A 272 -29.82 7.31 3.07
N ASP A 273 -29.66 8.43 2.38
CA ASP A 273 -28.80 8.53 1.19
C ASP A 273 -27.32 8.21 1.46
N ASP A 274 -26.88 8.28 2.72
CA ASP A 274 -25.50 7.98 3.14
C ASP A 274 -25.29 6.50 3.49
N HIS A 275 -26.33 5.69 3.56
CA HIS A 275 -26.19 4.24 3.78
C HIS A 275 -25.72 3.53 2.50
N PRO A 276 -25.06 2.36 2.62
CA PRO A 276 -24.72 1.55 1.46
C PRO A 276 -25.98 1.11 0.72
N VAL A 277 -25.93 1.10 -0.61
CA VAL A 277 -27.01 0.52 -1.40
C VAL A 277 -26.98 -1.00 -1.25
N VAL A 278 -28.10 -1.58 -0.86
CA VAL A 278 -28.30 -3.02 -0.71
C VAL A 278 -29.28 -3.54 -1.76
N ASP A 279 -29.50 -4.84 -1.81
CA ASP A 279 -30.46 -5.48 -2.72
C ASP A 279 -30.17 -5.22 -4.21
N VAL A 280 -28.91 -5.12 -4.56
CA VAL A 280 -28.39 -5.01 -5.92
C VAL A 280 -27.63 -6.29 -6.30
N SER A 281 -27.87 -6.79 -7.51
CA SER A 281 -27.14 -7.93 -8.05
C SER A 281 -25.75 -7.54 -8.56
N TRP A 282 -24.91 -8.52 -8.83
CA TRP A 282 -23.63 -8.31 -9.50
C TRP A 282 -23.79 -7.58 -10.85
N GLN A 283 -24.85 -7.92 -11.62
CA GLN A 283 -25.17 -7.27 -12.89
C GLN A 283 -25.53 -5.80 -12.68
N ASP A 284 -26.25 -5.47 -11.61
CA ASP A 284 -26.61 -4.07 -11.30
C ASP A 284 -25.36 -3.27 -10.92
N ALA A 285 -24.45 -3.85 -10.13
CA ALA A 285 -23.16 -3.24 -9.79
C ALA A 285 -22.28 -3.03 -11.04
N LYS A 286 -22.24 -3.99 -11.97
CA LYS A 286 -21.55 -3.84 -13.26
C LYS A 286 -22.17 -2.75 -14.12
N ALA A 287 -23.50 -2.63 -14.15
CA ALA A 287 -24.19 -1.57 -14.87
C ALA A 287 -23.87 -0.18 -14.32
N PHE A 288 -23.79 -0.05 -12.99
CA PHE A 288 -23.34 1.18 -12.32
C PHE A 288 -21.90 1.54 -12.72
N CYS A 289 -20.97 0.60 -12.67
CA CYS A 289 -19.57 0.79 -13.08
C CYS A 289 -19.47 1.23 -14.54
N LYS A 290 -20.26 0.61 -15.42
CA LYS A 290 -20.30 0.96 -16.85
C LYS A 290 -20.80 2.40 -17.07
N TRP A 291 -21.92 2.76 -16.45
CA TRP A 291 -22.46 4.12 -16.53
C TRP A 291 -21.43 5.16 -16.05
N LEU A 292 -20.79 4.93 -14.91
CA LEU A 292 -19.80 5.84 -14.36
C LEU A 292 -18.57 5.97 -15.25
N SER A 293 -18.16 4.87 -15.87
CA SER A 293 -17.07 4.87 -16.86
C SER A 293 -17.39 5.73 -18.08
N GLU A 294 -18.60 5.60 -18.60
CA GLU A 294 -19.08 6.38 -19.74
C GLU A 294 -19.24 7.87 -19.38
N LYS A 295 -19.72 8.16 -18.17
CA LYS A 295 -19.90 9.53 -17.65
C LYS A 295 -18.58 10.28 -17.51
N GLU A 296 -17.53 9.62 -16.98
CA GLU A 296 -16.27 10.26 -16.66
C GLU A 296 -15.15 10.00 -17.69
N LYS A 297 -15.40 9.17 -18.69
CA LYS A 297 -14.39 8.74 -19.68
C LYS A 297 -13.15 8.10 -19.02
N LYS A 298 -13.38 7.37 -17.94
CA LYS A 298 -12.41 6.60 -17.17
C LYS A 298 -12.89 5.16 -17.03
N THR A 299 -12.02 4.25 -16.61
CA THR A 299 -12.42 2.86 -16.36
C THR A 299 -12.80 2.69 -14.89
N TYR A 300 -14.08 2.41 -14.64
CA TYR A 300 -14.61 1.95 -13.35
C TYR A 300 -15.03 0.49 -13.47
N ARG A 301 -14.69 -0.32 -12.50
CA ARG A 301 -15.03 -1.74 -12.42
C ARG A 301 -15.13 -2.18 -10.97
N LEU A 302 -15.65 -3.37 -10.73
CA LEU A 302 -15.52 -4.01 -9.43
C LEU A 302 -14.05 -4.38 -9.17
N PRO A 303 -13.60 -4.40 -7.89
CA PRO A 303 -12.31 -4.95 -7.54
C PRO A 303 -12.30 -6.47 -7.77
N THR A 304 -11.14 -7.06 -8.04
CA THR A 304 -10.98 -8.50 -7.87
C THR A 304 -10.95 -8.84 -6.37
N GLU A 305 -11.20 -10.11 -6.01
CA GLU A 305 -11.11 -10.57 -4.63
C GLU A 305 -9.73 -10.27 -4.03
N ALA A 306 -8.66 -10.50 -4.81
CA ALA A 306 -7.29 -10.21 -4.39
C ALA A 306 -7.05 -8.69 -4.18
N GLU A 307 -7.59 -7.83 -5.03
CA GLU A 307 -7.52 -6.37 -4.86
C GLU A 307 -8.29 -5.93 -3.62
N TRP A 308 -9.46 -6.51 -3.39
CA TRP A 308 -10.30 -6.22 -2.23
C TRP A 308 -9.60 -6.63 -0.92
N GLU A 309 -9.08 -7.87 -0.82
CA GLU A 309 -8.41 -8.36 0.39
C GLU A 309 -7.10 -7.60 0.66
N TYR A 310 -6.30 -7.32 -0.38
CA TYR A 310 -5.11 -6.48 -0.25
C TYR A 310 -5.44 -5.10 0.33
N ALA A 311 -6.49 -4.49 -0.20
CA ALA A 311 -6.96 -3.18 0.23
C ALA A 311 -7.55 -3.22 1.66
N CYS A 312 -8.28 -4.28 2.00
CA CYS A 312 -8.83 -4.53 3.34
C CYS A 312 -7.70 -4.65 4.37
N ARG A 313 -6.69 -5.47 4.11
CA ARG A 313 -5.54 -5.68 5.01
C ARG A 313 -4.68 -4.43 5.17
N ALA A 314 -4.55 -3.62 4.13
CA ALA A 314 -3.75 -2.39 4.16
C ALA A 314 -2.36 -2.56 4.83
N GLY A 315 -1.68 -3.68 4.52
CA GLY A 315 -0.34 -4.01 5.03
C GLY A 315 -0.31 -4.76 6.36
N THR A 316 -1.45 -5.03 7.00
CA THR A 316 -1.50 -5.82 8.24
C THR A 316 -1.45 -7.33 7.96
N LYS A 317 -1.08 -8.10 9.00
CA LYS A 317 -1.11 -9.58 9.00
C LYS A 317 -2.07 -10.13 10.05
N THR A 318 -2.76 -9.27 10.76
CA THR A 318 -3.75 -9.57 11.78
C THR A 318 -5.08 -9.96 11.14
N ALA A 319 -5.97 -10.60 11.86
CA ALA A 319 -7.30 -11.00 11.38
C ALA A 319 -8.11 -9.81 10.84
N TYR A 320 -7.96 -8.64 11.47
CA TYR A 320 -8.58 -7.39 11.03
C TYR A 320 -7.52 -6.31 10.78
N ALA A 321 -7.83 -5.29 9.98
CA ALA A 321 -6.92 -4.18 9.70
C ALA A 321 -6.51 -3.36 10.95
N HIS A 322 -7.18 -3.53 12.06
CA HIS A 322 -6.94 -2.82 13.32
C HIS A 322 -6.38 -3.69 14.43
N GLY A 323 -6.09 -4.98 14.17
CA GLY A 323 -5.60 -5.96 15.14
C GLY A 323 -6.34 -7.28 15.06
N ASP A 324 -6.21 -8.12 16.09
CA ASP A 324 -6.84 -9.44 16.14
C ASP A 324 -8.21 -9.44 16.83
N ALA A 325 -8.66 -8.29 17.32
CA ALA A 325 -9.92 -8.15 18.03
C ALA A 325 -10.96 -7.38 17.17
N PRO A 326 -12.24 -7.80 17.17
CA PRO A 326 -13.29 -7.22 16.33
C PRO A 326 -13.93 -5.94 16.90
N GLU A 327 -13.34 -5.33 17.96
CA GLU A 327 -13.90 -4.13 18.58
C GLU A 327 -13.85 -2.92 17.66
N GLY A 328 -14.96 -2.19 17.58
CA GLY A 328 -15.07 -0.96 16.79
C GLY A 328 -15.23 -1.16 15.29
N LEU A 329 -15.53 -2.38 14.86
CA LEU A 329 -15.89 -2.69 13.47
C LEU A 329 -17.38 -2.50 13.25
N ALA A 330 -17.77 -2.21 12.00
CA ALA A 330 -19.16 -2.27 11.58
C ALA A 330 -19.69 -3.69 11.80
N THR A 331 -20.89 -3.81 12.38
CA THR A 331 -21.50 -5.13 12.53
C THR A 331 -22.59 -5.28 11.48
N SER A 332 -22.57 -6.42 10.78
CA SER A 332 -23.69 -6.84 9.93
C SER A 332 -24.66 -7.65 10.76
N GLY A 333 -25.94 -7.29 10.81
CA GLY A 333 -26.98 -8.09 11.46
C GLY A 333 -28.11 -7.29 12.09
N ILE A 334 -29.20 -8.02 12.45
CA ILE A 334 -30.47 -7.42 12.93
C ILE A 334 -30.33 -6.63 14.23
N LYS A 335 -29.26 -6.89 15.01
CA LYS A 335 -28.93 -6.12 16.23
C LYS A 335 -27.41 -5.97 16.30
N GLY A 336 -26.89 -5.00 15.57
CA GLY A 336 -25.47 -4.68 15.62
C GLY A 336 -25.02 -4.21 17.00
N LYS A 337 -23.84 -4.61 17.43
CA LYS A 337 -23.19 -4.12 18.64
C LYS A 337 -22.70 -2.68 18.48
N ASP A 338 -22.67 -2.20 17.25
CA ASP A 338 -22.27 -0.85 16.83
C ASP A 338 -23.37 0.22 17.00
N GLY A 339 -24.57 -0.20 17.43
CA GLY A 339 -25.71 0.69 17.62
C GLY A 339 -26.60 0.89 16.39
N HIS A 340 -26.27 0.25 15.28
CA HIS A 340 -27.07 0.28 14.04
C HIS A 340 -27.86 -1.00 13.84
N ILE A 341 -29.01 -0.88 13.18
CA ILE A 341 -29.84 -2.02 12.79
C ILE A 341 -29.52 -2.30 11.31
N LEU A 342 -28.89 -3.41 11.03
CA LEU A 342 -28.53 -3.92 9.71
C LEU A 342 -27.41 -3.18 9.01
N THR A 343 -27.57 -1.90 8.68
CA THR A 343 -26.54 -1.08 8.03
C THR A 343 -26.32 0.21 8.78
N ALA A 344 -25.09 0.66 8.85
CA ALA A 344 -24.68 1.99 9.26
C ALA A 344 -24.49 2.91 8.04
N PRO A 345 -24.54 4.24 8.19
CA PRO A 345 -24.07 5.14 7.15
C PRO A 345 -22.62 4.81 6.74
N ALA A 346 -22.35 4.77 5.45
CA ALA A 346 -21.05 4.39 4.91
C ALA A 346 -19.94 5.36 5.35
N GLY A 347 -18.78 4.82 5.72
CA GLY A 347 -17.63 5.62 6.15
C GLY A 347 -17.70 6.12 7.60
N GLN A 348 -18.53 5.53 8.45
CA GLN A 348 -18.70 5.98 9.84
C GLN A 348 -17.64 5.39 10.80
N PHE A 349 -17.12 4.21 10.52
CA PHE A 349 -16.15 3.53 11.37
C PHE A 349 -14.71 3.94 11.04
N LYS A 350 -13.76 3.41 11.81
CA LYS A 350 -12.36 3.76 11.65
C LYS A 350 -11.80 3.25 10.33
N ALA A 351 -11.17 4.14 9.56
CA ALA A 351 -10.50 3.76 8.32
C ALA A 351 -9.23 2.93 8.57
N ASN A 352 -8.91 2.02 7.66
CA ASN A 352 -7.63 1.31 7.64
C ASN A 352 -6.48 2.22 7.17
N ALA A 353 -5.25 1.68 7.07
CA ALA A 353 -4.07 2.46 6.69
C ALA A 353 -4.11 3.01 5.25
N PHE A 354 -4.94 2.46 4.37
CA PHE A 354 -5.19 3.02 3.03
C PHE A 354 -6.35 4.02 2.99
N GLY A 355 -7.00 4.29 4.13
CA GLY A 355 -8.11 5.22 4.24
C GLY A 355 -9.43 4.66 3.71
N LEU A 356 -9.57 3.35 3.74
CA LEU A 356 -10.80 2.64 3.41
C LEU A 356 -11.57 2.34 4.69
N PHE A 357 -12.86 2.59 4.63
CA PHE A 357 -13.80 2.37 5.73
C PHE A 357 -14.58 1.08 5.51
N ASP A 358 -15.16 0.56 6.56
CA ASP A 358 -16.17 -0.49 6.58
C ASP A 358 -15.76 -1.84 5.96
N MET A 359 -14.46 -2.02 5.65
CA MET A 359 -13.90 -3.23 5.03
C MET A 359 -14.10 -4.53 5.84
N HIS A 360 -14.56 -4.47 7.07
CA HIS A 360 -14.77 -5.62 7.95
C HIS A 360 -16.21 -5.71 8.47
N GLY A 361 -17.20 -5.35 7.65
CA GLY A 361 -18.59 -5.46 8.08
C GLY A 361 -19.52 -4.57 7.27
N ASN A 362 -20.57 -4.05 7.89
CA ASN A 362 -21.65 -3.29 7.30
C ASN A 362 -22.44 -4.12 6.27
N VAL A 363 -21.92 -4.29 5.05
CA VAL A 363 -22.54 -5.11 3.99
C VAL A 363 -21.54 -6.04 3.30
N TRP A 364 -22.03 -7.06 2.60
CA TRP A 364 -21.24 -7.85 1.66
C TRP A 364 -21.00 -7.06 0.38
N GLU A 365 -19.81 -7.18 -0.19
CA GLU A 365 -19.40 -6.45 -1.38
C GLU A 365 -19.10 -7.39 -2.55
N TRP A 366 -19.57 -6.99 -3.75
CA TRP A 366 -19.33 -7.74 -4.98
C TRP A 366 -17.90 -7.55 -5.48
N CYS A 367 -17.24 -8.68 -5.81
CA CYS A 367 -15.98 -8.71 -6.55
C CYS A 367 -16.21 -9.03 -8.03
N GLU A 368 -15.20 -8.77 -8.88
CA GLU A 368 -15.25 -9.00 -10.33
C GLU A 368 -15.19 -10.48 -10.70
N ASP A 369 -14.38 -11.23 -10.01
CA ASP A 369 -14.08 -12.65 -10.24
C ASP A 369 -15.18 -13.57 -9.70
N TRP A 370 -15.23 -14.74 -10.31
CA TRP A 370 -16.13 -15.81 -9.85
C TRP A 370 -15.51 -16.54 -8.66
N TYR A 371 -16.32 -16.78 -7.65
CA TYR A 371 -15.92 -17.62 -6.53
C TYR A 371 -15.80 -19.09 -6.97
N GLU A 372 -14.61 -19.66 -6.86
CA GLU A 372 -14.30 -21.06 -7.13
C GLU A 372 -13.57 -21.64 -5.91
N PRO A 373 -14.22 -22.44 -5.06
CA PRO A 373 -13.68 -22.90 -3.77
C PRO A 373 -12.33 -23.64 -3.83
N ASN A 374 -11.92 -24.11 -5.01
CA ASN A 374 -10.70 -24.88 -5.22
C ASN A 374 -9.69 -24.20 -6.15
N SER A 375 -9.91 -22.93 -6.51
CA SER A 375 -9.08 -22.19 -7.47
C SER A 375 -7.72 -21.80 -6.92
N TYR A 376 -7.58 -21.71 -5.60
CA TYR A 376 -6.31 -21.37 -4.99
C TYR A 376 -5.39 -22.61 -4.96
N PRO A 377 -4.14 -22.50 -5.43
CA PRO A 377 -3.22 -23.62 -5.42
C PRO A 377 -3.04 -24.10 -3.99
N LYS A 378 -3.42 -25.34 -3.72
CA LYS A 378 -3.02 -26.04 -2.49
C LYS A 378 -1.51 -25.94 -2.46
N GLY A 379 -0.97 -25.22 -1.47
CA GLY A 379 0.42 -24.81 -1.40
C GLY A 379 1.36 -25.95 -1.80
N LYS A 380 2.32 -25.64 -2.65
CA LYS A 380 3.49 -26.50 -2.78
C LYS A 380 4.19 -26.45 -1.43
N GLN A 381 4.13 -27.59 -0.71
CA GLN A 381 5.00 -27.90 0.41
C GLN A 381 6.47 -27.82 0.00
#